data_8ae7770bdc30ed771ac00f1c2173cc0c
#
_entry.id   8ae7770bdc30ed771ac00f1c2173cc0c
#
_cell.length_a   1.000
_cell.length_b   1.000
_cell.length_c   1.000
_cell.angle_alpha   90.00
_cell.angle_beta   90.00
_cell.angle_gamma   90.00
#
_symmetry.space_group_name_H-M   'P 1'
#
loop_
_entity.id
_entity.type
_entity.pdbx_description
1 polymer ?
#
loop_
_entity_poly.entity_id
_entity_poly.type
_entity_poly.pdbx_seq_one_letter_code
_entity_poly.pdbx_strand_id
1 'polypeptide(L)'
;VNRRPLARAAARRPGALSAGTLAAGALALLLAGASARAAPLSPGTPPEPAAAPKAAPDAAPRLAGALTDAGAWRAYRARFVSEAGRVVDSANGGISHSEGQGYGMLLAVAAGDRGTFERIWGWTRANLMVRGDALLAWRWEPDKRPAVADLNDASDGDVLVAWALVEAAEAWGDPGYRIAARRIAVDIGRRLVLFKTGKPPLLLPGLAGFSAEERADGPVVNLSYWVFPAFPRLALAAPEFDWARLTRSGLDLVLSARFGPARLPTEWISLKGDEPRPADGFPAQFSYNAIRIPLYLAWAGIGTPAHYAPFLALWGERERGGLPVVDVAEGRPVEWLEEGGYAALPALAACAAEGTPVPASFGAPQARENYYPATLHLLALAAAQMRYASCLGR
;
A
#
# COMPACT_ATOMS: atom_id res chain seq x y z
N VAL A 1 2.28 2.29 -28.74
CA VAL A 1 0.85 2.30 -28.56
C VAL A 1 0.43 3.69 -28.10
N ASN A 2 -0.45 4.34 -28.89
CA ASN A 2 -0.84 5.75 -28.82
C ASN A 2 -1.41 6.19 -27.46
N ARG A 3 -0.72 7.10 -26.77
CA ARG A 3 -1.27 7.90 -25.68
C ARG A 3 -1.44 9.33 -26.14
N ARG A 4 -2.68 9.81 -26.25
CA ARG A 4 -2.98 11.24 -26.42
C ARG A 4 -2.76 11.98 -25.08
N PRO A 5 -2.21 13.22 -25.09
CA PRO A 5 -2.01 14.01 -23.89
C PRO A 5 -3.32 14.61 -23.38
N LEU A 6 -3.50 14.61 -22.05
CA LEU A 6 -4.59 15.27 -21.35
C LEU A 6 -4.47 16.79 -21.48
N ALA A 7 -5.57 17.44 -21.83
CA ALA A 7 -5.67 18.87 -22.06
C ALA A 7 -5.46 19.69 -20.76
N ARG A 8 -4.69 20.78 -20.88
CA ARG A 8 -4.49 21.80 -19.86
C ARG A 8 -5.81 22.56 -19.58
N ALA A 9 -6.27 22.55 -18.34
CA ALA A 9 -7.26 23.49 -17.84
C ALA A 9 -6.57 24.70 -17.19
N ALA A 10 -6.91 25.90 -17.64
CA ALA A 10 -6.33 27.16 -17.20
C ALA A 10 -6.86 27.56 -15.82
N ALA A 11 -5.97 27.91 -14.90
CA ALA A 11 -6.29 28.43 -13.58
C ALA A 11 -6.81 29.88 -13.66
N ARG A 12 -7.99 30.14 -13.12
CA ARG A 12 -8.51 31.49 -12.77
C ARG A 12 -8.23 31.76 -11.28
N ARG A 13 -7.67 32.93 -10.99
CA ARG A 13 -7.44 33.47 -9.64
C ARG A 13 -8.75 33.96 -9.02
N PRO A 14 -9.00 33.73 -7.71
CA PRO A 14 -10.00 34.48 -6.95
C PRO A 14 -9.36 35.62 -6.15
N GLY A 15 -10.15 36.71 -6.06
CA GLY A 15 -9.78 37.95 -5.40
C GLY A 15 -9.93 37.90 -3.87
N ALA A 16 -9.31 38.93 -3.26
CA ALA A 16 -9.25 39.17 -1.83
C ALA A 16 -10.58 39.61 -1.25
N LEU A 17 -10.90 39.15 -0.04
CA LEU A 17 -11.92 39.72 0.83
C LEU A 17 -11.44 39.93 2.27
N SER A 18 -11.89 41.02 2.82
CA SER A 18 -11.50 41.78 3.98
C SER A 18 -11.69 41.16 5.37
N ALA A 19 -10.91 41.69 6.31
CA ALA A 19 -10.90 41.41 7.73
C ALA A 19 -12.22 41.86 8.45
N GLY A 20 -12.66 41.03 9.38
CA GLY A 20 -13.71 41.33 10.33
C GLY A 20 -13.24 41.05 11.77
N THR A 21 -13.27 42.10 12.59
CA THR A 21 -12.91 42.14 14.02
C THR A 21 -13.89 41.34 14.88
N LEU A 22 -13.42 40.61 15.87
CA LEU A 22 -14.24 39.98 16.92
C LEU A 22 -13.80 40.37 18.32
N ALA A 23 -14.82 40.77 19.09
CA ALA A 23 -14.73 41.27 20.46
C ALA A 23 -14.57 40.12 21.49
N ALA A 24 -13.86 40.44 22.57
CA ALA A 24 -13.67 39.59 23.75
C ALA A 24 -14.88 39.64 24.68
N GLY A 25 -15.32 38.47 25.15
CA GLY A 25 -16.30 38.33 26.25
C GLY A 25 -15.72 37.52 27.39
N ALA A 26 -15.53 38.12 28.55
CA ALA A 26 -15.08 37.49 29.77
C ALA A 26 -16.27 36.85 30.52
N LEU A 27 -16.14 35.63 31.01
CA LEU A 27 -17.11 34.94 31.87
C LEU A 27 -16.45 34.55 33.19
N ALA A 28 -16.99 35.10 34.31
CA ALA A 28 -16.54 34.84 35.67
C ALA A 28 -17.13 33.50 36.19
N LEU A 29 -16.32 32.65 36.82
CA LEU A 29 -16.77 31.43 37.52
C LEU A 29 -16.91 31.73 39.02
N LEU A 30 -18.11 31.48 39.55
CA LEU A 30 -18.41 31.45 40.99
C LEU A 30 -18.10 30.05 41.55
N LEU A 31 -17.27 29.99 42.59
CA LEU A 31 -17.00 28.80 43.39
C LEU A 31 -18.04 28.63 44.49
N ALA A 32 -18.79 27.55 44.47
CA ALA A 32 -19.61 27.10 45.60
C ALA A 32 -18.99 25.85 46.21
N GLY A 33 -18.54 25.99 47.48
CA GLY A 33 -18.00 24.88 48.26
C GLY A 33 -19.10 23.99 48.82
N ALA A 34 -18.96 22.66 48.70
CA ALA A 34 -19.76 21.69 49.41
C ALA A 34 -18.85 20.76 50.22
N SER A 35 -19.01 20.83 51.56
CA SER A 35 -18.34 19.95 52.53
C SER A 35 -18.99 18.55 52.52
N ALA A 36 -18.28 17.54 52.14
CA ALA A 36 -18.70 16.15 52.22
C ALA A 36 -18.16 15.48 53.51
N ARG A 37 -19.06 14.96 54.32
CA ARG A 37 -18.82 14.22 55.54
C ARG A 37 -18.31 12.81 55.24
N ALA A 38 -17.19 12.41 55.82
CA ALA A 38 -16.62 11.06 55.65
C ALA A 38 -17.47 9.99 56.38
N ALA A 39 -17.78 8.90 55.70
CA ALA A 39 -18.38 7.68 56.25
C ALA A 39 -17.27 6.68 56.65
N PRO A 40 -17.49 5.79 57.66
CA PRO A 40 -16.46 4.90 58.16
C PRO A 40 -16.15 3.75 57.18
N LEU A 41 -14.86 3.44 57.08
CA LEU A 41 -14.32 2.36 56.25
C LEU A 41 -14.62 0.98 56.88
N SER A 42 -15.27 0.10 56.14
CA SER A 42 -15.38 -1.34 56.44
C SER A 42 -14.07 -2.07 56.09
N PRO A 43 -13.67 -3.11 56.85
CA PRO A 43 -12.46 -3.86 56.56
C PRO A 43 -12.57 -4.62 55.24
N GLY A 44 -11.73 -4.29 54.28
CA GLY A 44 -11.68 -4.90 52.96
C GLY A 44 -11.14 -6.33 53.00
N THR A 45 -11.77 -7.19 52.23
CA THR A 45 -11.31 -8.53 51.85
C THR A 45 -9.92 -8.45 51.18
N PRO A 46 -9.00 -9.39 51.45
CA PRO A 46 -7.68 -9.40 50.83
C PRO A 46 -7.83 -9.52 49.29
N PRO A 47 -6.99 -8.86 48.49
CA PRO A 47 -7.06 -8.96 47.04
C PRO A 47 -6.72 -10.38 46.57
N GLU A 48 -7.54 -10.88 45.70
CA GLU A 48 -7.32 -12.12 44.95
C GLU A 48 -5.98 -12.05 44.22
N PRO A 49 -5.16 -13.12 44.16
CA PRO A 49 -3.90 -13.08 43.45
C PRO A 49 -4.10 -12.74 42.00
N ALA A 50 -3.40 -11.71 41.56
CA ALA A 50 -3.44 -11.23 40.16
C ALA A 50 -3.23 -12.39 39.21
N ALA A 51 -4.18 -12.58 38.29
CA ALA A 51 -4.05 -13.54 37.20
C ALA A 51 -2.74 -13.30 36.45
N ALA A 52 -1.99 -14.39 36.19
CA ALA A 52 -0.75 -14.34 35.41
C ALA A 52 -0.98 -13.56 34.10
N PRO A 53 -0.02 -12.71 33.68
CA PRO A 53 -0.17 -11.95 32.46
C PRO A 53 -0.44 -12.91 31.29
N LYS A 54 -1.57 -12.71 30.59
CA LYS A 54 -1.81 -13.39 29.30
C LYS A 54 -0.57 -13.19 28.45
N ALA A 55 -0.04 -14.30 27.89
CA ALA A 55 1.04 -14.26 26.92
C ALA A 55 0.78 -13.12 25.94
N ALA A 56 1.79 -12.28 25.73
CA ALA A 56 1.70 -11.20 24.75
C ALA A 56 1.26 -11.82 23.40
N PRO A 57 0.33 -11.18 22.65
CA PRO A 57 -0.03 -11.68 21.34
C PRO A 57 1.27 -11.84 20.55
N ASP A 58 1.42 -12.99 19.84
CA ASP A 58 2.60 -13.31 19.04
C ASP A 58 3.06 -12.07 18.30
N ALA A 59 4.33 -11.69 18.50
CA ALA A 59 4.89 -10.50 17.90
C ALA A 59 4.63 -10.54 16.39
N ALA A 60 4.05 -9.48 15.84
CA ALA A 60 3.76 -9.41 14.41
C ALA A 60 5.01 -9.82 13.61
N PRO A 61 4.87 -10.69 12.59
CA PRO A 61 6.02 -11.21 11.85
C PRO A 61 6.84 -10.05 11.29
N ARG A 62 8.17 -10.09 11.51
CA ARG A 62 9.09 -9.03 11.11
C ARG A 62 9.48 -9.21 9.64
N LEU A 63 9.58 -8.11 8.92
CA LEU A 63 10.08 -8.13 7.54
C LEU A 63 11.57 -8.45 7.46
N ALA A 64 12.36 -7.93 8.41
CA ALA A 64 13.80 -8.15 8.45
C ALA A 64 14.15 -9.66 8.53
N GLY A 65 14.92 -10.15 7.55
CA GLY A 65 15.28 -11.57 7.42
C GLY A 65 14.21 -12.43 6.75
N ALA A 66 13.12 -11.87 6.27
CA ALA A 66 12.07 -12.62 5.57
C ALA A 66 12.52 -13.13 4.19
N LEU A 67 13.53 -12.54 3.58
CA LEU A 67 14.11 -13.00 2.32
C LEU A 67 15.39 -13.81 2.61
N THR A 68 15.22 -15.10 2.83
CA THR A 68 16.32 -16.00 3.23
C THR A 68 17.28 -16.38 2.09
N ASP A 69 16.81 -16.30 0.82
CA ASP A 69 17.65 -16.53 -0.35
C ASP A 69 18.46 -15.28 -0.70
N ALA A 70 19.67 -15.20 -0.15
CA ALA A 70 20.62 -14.13 -0.48
C ALA A 70 21.04 -14.12 -1.96
N GLY A 71 20.92 -15.23 -2.70
CA GLY A 71 21.21 -15.33 -4.13
C GLY A 71 20.15 -14.61 -4.95
N ALA A 72 18.88 -14.83 -4.66
CA ALA A 72 17.76 -14.16 -5.32
C ALA A 72 17.81 -12.65 -5.14
N TRP A 73 18.07 -12.18 -3.92
CA TRP A 73 18.26 -10.75 -3.66
C TRP A 73 19.45 -10.15 -4.41
N ARG A 74 20.61 -10.82 -4.40
CA ARG A 74 21.80 -10.33 -5.12
C ARG A 74 21.54 -10.22 -6.62
N ALA A 75 20.87 -11.20 -7.22
CA ALA A 75 20.51 -11.20 -8.63
C ALA A 75 19.54 -10.06 -8.97
N TYR A 76 18.50 -9.85 -8.16
CA TYR A 76 17.56 -8.74 -8.31
C TYR A 76 18.26 -7.39 -8.22
N ARG A 77 19.05 -7.18 -7.16
CA ARG A 77 19.79 -5.94 -6.92
C ARG A 77 20.74 -5.61 -8.08
N ALA A 78 21.49 -6.59 -8.55
CA ALA A 78 22.45 -6.38 -9.64
C ALA A 78 21.81 -5.97 -10.96
N ARG A 79 20.53 -6.32 -11.17
CA ARG A 79 19.81 -6.03 -12.40
C ARG A 79 19.01 -4.74 -12.34
N PHE A 80 18.40 -4.45 -11.21
CA PHE A 80 17.37 -3.42 -11.10
C PHE A 80 17.71 -2.27 -10.17
N VAL A 81 18.79 -2.37 -9.38
CA VAL A 81 19.23 -1.26 -8.51
C VAL A 81 20.55 -0.70 -9.01
N SER A 82 20.55 0.55 -9.48
CA SER A 82 21.77 1.22 -9.91
C SER A 82 22.71 1.49 -8.74
N GLU A 83 23.97 1.78 -9.02
CA GLU A 83 24.97 2.14 -8.01
C GLU A 83 24.54 3.35 -7.15
N ALA A 84 23.84 4.30 -7.77
CA ALA A 84 23.30 5.48 -7.08
C ALA A 84 22.06 5.18 -6.22
N GLY A 85 21.50 3.95 -6.27
CA GLY A 85 20.30 3.57 -5.52
C GLY A 85 18.98 3.78 -6.27
N ARG A 86 19.01 4.03 -7.57
CA ARG A 86 17.82 4.12 -8.39
C ARG A 86 17.29 2.71 -8.73
N VAL A 87 16.04 2.42 -8.40
CA VAL A 87 15.34 1.21 -8.88
C VAL A 87 14.82 1.48 -10.28
N VAL A 88 15.19 0.63 -11.23
CA VAL A 88 14.96 0.81 -12.67
C VAL A 88 13.88 -0.13 -13.16
N ASP A 89 12.80 0.42 -13.71
CA ASP A 89 11.80 -0.36 -14.44
C ASP A 89 12.30 -0.66 -15.86
N SER A 90 12.77 -1.89 -16.06
CA SER A 90 13.43 -2.33 -17.30
C SER A 90 12.48 -2.46 -18.49
N ALA A 91 11.18 -2.66 -18.25
CA ALA A 91 10.18 -2.84 -19.29
C ALA A 91 9.47 -1.53 -19.69
N ASN A 92 9.71 -0.44 -18.96
CA ASN A 92 8.99 0.82 -19.13
C ASN A 92 9.95 1.99 -19.43
N GLY A 93 10.83 1.83 -20.38
CA GLY A 93 11.78 2.88 -20.79
C GLY A 93 12.83 3.25 -19.74
N GLY A 94 13.11 2.37 -18.78
CA GLY A 94 14.10 2.61 -17.74
C GLY A 94 13.71 3.72 -16.75
N ILE A 95 12.43 4.02 -16.60
CA ILE A 95 11.96 4.99 -15.61
C ILE A 95 12.17 4.48 -14.18
N SER A 96 11.96 5.36 -13.22
CA SER A 96 11.81 5.00 -11.80
C SER A 96 10.55 5.65 -11.24
N HIS A 97 9.89 4.97 -10.33
CA HIS A 97 8.68 5.47 -9.71
C HIS A 97 8.69 5.20 -8.20
N SER A 98 7.90 5.96 -7.45
CA SER A 98 7.85 5.88 -5.99
C SER A 98 7.50 4.47 -5.50
N GLU A 99 6.59 3.77 -6.19
CA GLU A 99 6.26 2.36 -5.95
C GLU A 99 7.52 1.48 -6.02
N GLY A 100 8.29 1.61 -7.11
CA GLY A 100 9.50 0.82 -7.33
C GLY A 100 10.59 1.08 -6.28
N GLN A 101 10.78 2.33 -5.89
CA GLN A 101 11.70 2.67 -4.81
C GLN A 101 11.24 2.05 -3.49
N GLY A 102 9.93 2.11 -3.18
CA GLY A 102 9.34 1.47 -2.00
C GLY A 102 9.55 -0.04 -1.98
N TYR A 103 9.32 -0.74 -3.11
CA TYR A 103 9.60 -2.17 -3.22
C TYR A 103 11.08 -2.51 -3.02
N GLY A 104 11.99 -1.77 -3.67
CA GLY A 104 13.42 -1.96 -3.49
C GLY A 104 13.86 -1.78 -2.04
N MET A 105 13.30 -0.78 -1.35
CA MET A 105 13.55 -0.54 0.08
C MET A 105 13.04 -1.70 0.95
N LEU A 106 11.81 -2.16 0.73
CA LEU A 106 11.24 -3.31 1.47
C LEU A 106 12.06 -4.58 1.28
N LEU A 107 12.44 -4.90 0.03
CA LEU A 107 13.27 -6.06 -0.28
C LEU A 107 14.66 -5.96 0.34
N ALA A 108 15.25 -4.76 0.38
CA ALA A 108 16.53 -4.53 1.05
C ALA A 108 16.44 -4.78 2.56
N VAL A 109 15.33 -4.36 3.22
CA VAL A 109 15.07 -4.69 4.63
C VAL A 109 14.88 -6.20 4.81
N ALA A 110 14.06 -6.82 3.95
CA ALA A 110 13.80 -8.26 3.99
C ALA A 110 15.07 -9.09 3.86
N ALA A 111 16.04 -8.63 3.07
CA ALA A 111 17.34 -9.26 2.88
C ALA A 111 18.41 -8.84 3.92
N GLY A 112 18.12 -7.89 4.81
CA GLY A 112 19.08 -7.35 5.78
C GLY A 112 20.18 -6.48 5.15
N ASP A 113 20.01 -6.00 3.91
CA ASP A 113 20.99 -5.21 3.16
C ASP A 113 20.83 -3.71 3.44
N ARG A 114 21.31 -3.27 4.62
CA ARG A 114 21.27 -1.87 5.04
C ARG A 114 21.94 -0.94 4.02
N GLY A 115 23.09 -1.31 3.48
CA GLY A 115 23.84 -0.45 2.55
C GLY A 115 23.07 -0.19 1.26
N THR A 116 22.34 -1.18 0.72
CA THR A 116 21.48 -0.97 -0.45
C THR A 116 20.24 -0.16 -0.10
N PHE A 117 19.63 -0.40 1.07
CA PHE A 117 18.52 0.42 1.56
C PHE A 117 18.88 1.90 1.64
N GLU A 118 20.03 2.22 2.23
CA GLU A 118 20.50 3.61 2.38
C GLU A 118 20.72 4.30 1.03
N ARG A 119 21.25 3.58 0.03
CA ARG A 119 21.39 4.13 -1.32
C ARG A 119 20.04 4.38 -1.99
N ILE A 120 19.10 3.41 -1.89
CA ILE A 120 17.76 3.57 -2.48
C ILE A 120 17.04 4.74 -1.81
N TRP A 121 17.04 4.81 -0.49
CA TRP A 121 16.43 5.91 0.25
C TRP A 121 17.08 7.25 -0.04
N GLY A 122 18.41 7.31 -0.11
CA GLY A 122 19.16 8.52 -0.47
C GLY A 122 18.76 9.06 -1.85
N TRP A 123 18.70 8.17 -2.83
CA TRP A 123 18.26 8.53 -4.19
C TRP A 123 16.80 8.98 -4.21
N THR A 124 15.92 8.28 -3.53
CA THR A 124 14.48 8.58 -3.43
C THR A 124 14.26 9.98 -2.89
N ARG A 125 14.92 10.33 -1.77
CA ARG A 125 14.85 11.69 -1.19
C ARG A 125 15.31 12.76 -2.15
N ALA A 126 16.43 12.52 -2.82
CA ALA A 126 17.05 13.53 -3.69
C ALA A 126 16.26 13.77 -4.99
N ASN A 127 15.52 12.75 -5.49
CA ASN A 127 14.95 12.79 -6.82
C ASN A 127 13.41 12.77 -6.86
N LEU A 128 12.73 12.19 -5.84
CA LEU A 128 11.27 12.10 -5.81
C LEU A 128 10.62 12.95 -4.72
N MET A 129 11.30 13.27 -3.60
CA MET A 129 10.77 14.18 -2.59
C MET A 129 11.05 15.65 -2.99
N VAL A 130 10.59 16.02 -4.15
CA VAL A 130 10.80 17.35 -4.77
C VAL A 130 9.57 18.26 -4.66
N ARG A 131 8.56 17.83 -3.88
CA ARG A 131 7.30 18.52 -3.62
C ARG A 131 7.44 19.43 -2.40
N GLY A 132 6.44 20.25 -2.14
CA GLY A 132 6.36 21.10 -0.94
C GLY A 132 5.82 20.42 0.32
N ASP A 133 5.51 19.11 0.22
CA ASP A 133 5.04 18.24 1.31
C ASP A 133 6.02 17.05 1.50
N ALA A 134 5.64 16.06 2.31
CA ALA A 134 6.47 14.87 2.52
C ALA A 134 6.13 13.71 1.56
N LEU A 135 5.19 13.89 0.63
CA LEU A 135 4.86 12.88 -0.38
C LEU A 135 5.89 12.87 -1.51
N LEU A 136 5.90 11.80 -2.28
CA LEU A 136 6.85 11.60 -3.37
C LEU A 136 6.18 11.91 -4.72
N ALA A 137 6.89 12.60 -5.62
CA ALA A 137 6.51 12.60 -7.02
C ALA A 137 6.53 11.15 -7.54
N TRP A 138 5.48 10.75 -8.24
CA TRP A 138 5.27 9.35 -8.56
C TRP A 138 6.26 8.79 -9.58
N ARG A 139 6.85 9.66 -10.47
CA ARG A 139 7.64 9.24 -11.63
C ARG A 139 8.85 10.11 -11.88
N TRP A 140 9.97 9.47 -12.19
CA TRP A 140 11.21 10.05 -12.69
C TRP A 140 11.60 9.41 -14.03
N GLU A 141 11.98 10.22 -15.03
CA GLU A 141 12.28 9.78 -16.39
C GLU A 141 13.72 10.14 -16.75
N PRO A 142 14.57 9.18 -17.21
CA PRO A 142 15.98 9.41 -17.47
C PRO A 142 16.22 10.44 -18.58
N ASP A 143 15.34 10.45 -19.58
CA ASP A 143 15.49 11.26 -20.80
C ASP A 143 14.72 12.59 -20.76
N LYS A 144 14.11 12.93 -19.61
CA LYS A 144 13.37 14.18 -19.43
C LYS A 144 14.20 15.24 -18.69
N ARG A 145 13.92 16.50 -19.00
CA ARG A 145 14.46 17.66 -18.26
C ARG A 145 13.33 18.67 -18.05
N PRO A 146 12.84 18.88 -16.83
CA PRO A 146 13.23 18.17 -15.61
C PRO A 146 12.86 16.68 -15.66
N ALA A 147 13.63 15.84 -14.96
CA ALA A 147 13.40 14.39 -14.93
C ALA A 147 12.08 14.02 -14.24
N VAL A 148 11.59 14.81 -13.30
CA VAL A 148 10.25 14.78 -12.73
C VAL A 148 9.42 15.85 -13.46
N ALA A 149 8.62 15.42 -14.43
CA ALA A 149 7.76 16.31 -15.20
C ALA A 149 6.37 16.48 -14.58
N ASP A 150 5.92 15.47 -13.83
CA ASP A 150 4.65 15.46 -13.10
C ASP A 150 4.94 15.39 -11.60
N LEU A 151 4.52 16.43 -10.87
CA LEU A 151 4.71 16.52 -9.42
C LEU A 151 3.62 15.82 -8.61
N ASN A 152 2.59 15.21 -9.26
CA ASN A 152 1.61 14.44 -8.50
C ASN A 152 2.30 13.25 -7.81
N ASP A 153 1.68 12.78 -6.73
CA ASP A 153 2.09 11.56 -6.04
C ASP A 153 1.32 10.34 -6.55
N ALA A 154 1.74 9.18 -6.11
CA ALA A 154 0.98 7.95 -6.18
C ALA A 154 0.99 7.33 -4.77
N SER A 155 -0.19 7.25 -4.17
CA SER A 155 -0.33 6.92 -2.74
C SER A 155 0.19 5.52 -2.37
N ASP A 156 0.22 4.57 -3.31
CA ASP A 156 0.86 3.27 -3.08
C ASP A 156 2.37 3.40 -2.87
N GLY A 157 3.03 4.24 -3.67
CA GLY A 157 4.46 4.53 -3.52
C GLY A 157 4.77 5.21 -2.18
N ASP A 158 3.96 6.19 -1.78
CA ASP A 158 4.11 6.85 -0.48
C ASP A 158 3.93 5.86 0.68
N VAL A 159 2.90 5.02 0.62
CA VAL A 159 2.63 3.99 1.63
C VAL A 159 3.77 2.97 1.70
N LEU A 160 4.28 2.49 0.56
CA LEU A 160 5.38 1.53 0.49
C LEU A 160 6.68 2.10 1.07
N VAL A 161 7.04 3.33 0.71
CA VAL A 161 8.23 4.01 1.23
C VAL A 161 8.12 4.26 2.73
N ALA A 162 6.97 4.76 3.20
CA ALA A 162 6.74 4.97 4.63
C ALA A 162 6.82 3.65 5.42
N TRP A 163 6.22 2.57 4.90
CA TRP A 163 6.32 1.24 5.50
C TRP A 163 7.75 0.75 5.54
N ALA A 164 8.50 0.82 4.43
CA ALA A 164 9.90 0.41 4.39
C ALA A 164 10.76 1.15 5.42
N LEU A 165 10.49 2.44 5.64
CA LEU A 165 11.17 3.24 6.66
C LEU A 165 10.82 2.80 8.09
N VAL A 166 9.57 2.41 8.36
CA VAL A 166 9.19 1.83 9.68
C VAL A 166 9.95 0.53 9.91
N GLU A 167 9.98 -0.37 8.92
CA GLU A 167 10.69 -1.63 9.01
C GLU A 167 12.19 -1.44 9.22
N ALA A 168 12.79 -0.48 8.49
CA ALA A 168 14.20 -0.13 8.63
C ALA A 168 14.53 0.42 10.01
N ALA A 169 13.66 1.28 10.56
CA ALA A 169 13.82 1.82 11.91
C ALA A 169 13.85 0.72 12.98
N GLU A 170 13.01 -0.30 12.82
CA GLU A 170 12.99 -1.44 13.73
C GLU A 170 14.16 -2.40 13.52
N ALA A 171 14.51 -2.68 12.25
CA ALA A 171 15.57 -3.61 11.91
C ALA A 171 16.96 -3.11 12.36
N TRP A 172 17.20 -1.80 12.25
CA TRP A 172 18.53 -1.21 12.47
C TRP A 172 18.59 -0.21 13.63
N GLY A 173 17.50 0.01 14.34
CA GLY A 173 17.46 0.88 15.53
C GLY A 173 17.68 2.36 15.21
N ASP A 174 17.45 2.81 13.98
CA ASP A 174 17.73 4.18 13.53
C ASP A 174 16.48 5.08 13.66
N PRO A 175 16.47 6.04 14.59
CA PRO A 175 15.34 6.93 14.80
C PRO A 175 15.09 7.88 13.62
N GLY A 176 16.09 8.13 12.76
CA GLY A 176 15.96 8.97 11.57
C GLY A 176 14.96 8.39 10.57
N TYR A 177 14.94 7.07 10.40
CA TYR A 177 13.94 6.40 9.54
C TYR A 177 12.54 6.52 10.12
N ARG A 178 12.38 6.41 11.45
CA ARG A 178 11.06 6.58 12.10
C ARG A 178 10.52 7.99 11.91
N ILE A 179 11.36 9.00 12.03
CA ILE A 179 10.99 10.41 11.80
C ILE A 179 10.56 10.62 10.35
N ALA A 180 11.31 10.05 9.40
CA ALA A 180 10.98 10.14 7.97
C ALA A 180 9.65 9.43 7.66
N ALA A 181 9.46 8.21 8.16
CA ALA A 181 8.21 7.46 8.03
C ALA A 181 7.01 8.24 8.57
N ARG A 182 7.15 8.86 9.76
CA ARG A 182 6.09 9.65 10.36
C ARG A 182 5.68 10.83 9.48
N ARG A 183 6.62 11.56 8.91
CA ARG A 183 6.31 12.71 8.02
C ARG A 183 5.47 12.29 6.83
N ILE A 184 5.85 11.20 6.16
CA ILE A 184 5.11 10.68 5.01
C ILE A 184 3.74 10.16 5.46
N ALA A 185 3.67 9.33 6.52
CA ALA A 185 2.42 8.78 7.02
C ALA A 185 1.41 9.84 7.47
N VAL A 186 1.88 10.95 8.06
CA VAL A 186 1.03 12.09 8.42
C VAL A 186 0.45 12.76 7.18
N ASP A 187 1.25 12.97 6.14
CA ASP A 187 0.75 13.57 4.90
C ASP A 187 -0.18 12.63 4.14
N ILE A 188 0.07 11.32 4.13
CA ILE A 188 -0.90 10.32 3.61
C ILE A 188 -2.23 10.47 4.35
N GLY A 189 -2.22 10.41 5.69
CA GLY A 189 -3.44 10.47 6.49
C GLY A 189 -4.22 11.77 6.35
N ARG A 190 -3.52 12.90 6.21
CA ARG A 190 -4.15 14.23 6.10
C ARG A 190 -4.65 14.58 4.71
N ARG A 191 -3.97 14.11 3.68
CA ARG A 191 -4.17 14.59 2.30
C ARG A 191 -4.79 13.56 1.38
N LEU A 192 -4.47 12.27 1.59
CA LEU A 192 -4.87 11.18 0.69
C LEU A 192 -5.99 10.32 1.27
N VAL A 193 -6.17 10.31 2.61
CA VAL A 193 -7.27 9.56 3.21
C VAL A 193 -8.49 10.48 3.41
N LEU A 194 -9.57 10.17 2.72
CA LEU A 194 -10.86 10.85 2.87
C LEU A 194 -11.61 10.28 4.08
N PHE A 195 -11.61 11.03 5.18
CA PHE A 195 -12.45 10.74 6.35
C PHE A 195 -13.73 11.58 6.29
N LYS A 196 -14.84 10.96 5.90
CA LYS A 196 -16.16 11.62 5.93
C LYS A 196 -17.01 11.02 7.05
N THR A 197 -17.71 11.88 7.81
CA THR A 197 -18.63 11.44 8.87
C THR A 197 -19.69 10.50 8.30
N GLY A 198 -19.88 9.35 8.94
CA GLY A 198 -20.88 8.36 8.53
C GLY A 198 -20.52 7.52 7.30
N LYS A 199 -19.36 7.76 6.66
CA LYS A 199 -18.89 6.95 5.52
C LYS A 199 -17.58 6.23 5.84
N PRO A 200 -17.30 5.07 5.19
CA PRO A 200 -15.99 4.43 5.28
C PRO A 200 -14.89 5.35 4.74
N PRO A 201 -13.68 5.35 5.33
CA PRO A 201 -12.56 6.12 4.79
C PRO A 201 -12.11 5.55 3.45
N LEU A 202 -11.64 6.41 2.56
CA LEU A 202 -11.12 6.04 1.24
C LEU A 202 -9.70 6.54 1.08
N LEU A 203 -8.84 5.76 0.44
CA LEU A 203 -7.51 6.18 0.02
C LEU A 203 -7.58 6.67 -1.43
N LEU A 204 -7.29 7.96 -1.64
CA LEU A 204 -7.15 8.50 -2.99
C LEU A 204 -5.85 8.00 -3.62
N PRO A 205 -5.83 7.71 -4.93
CA PRO A 205 -4.63 7.26 -5.63
C PRO A 205 -3.52 8.31 -5.72
N GLY A 206 -3.86 9.58 -5.58
CA GLY A 206 -2.95 10.70 -5.58
C GLY A 206 -3.67 11.98 -5.17
N LEU A 207 -2.91 13.03 -4.92
CA LEU A 207 -3.43 14.31 -4.42
C LEU A 207 -4.29 15.05 -5.45
N ALA A 208 -4.02 14.87 -6.72
CA ALA A 208 -4.76 15.52 -7.81
C ALA A 208 -5.36 14.51 -8.79
N GLY A 209 -6.56 14.81 -9.29
CA GLY A 209 -7.20 14.08 -10.38
C GLY A 209 -8.14 12.94 -9.97
N PHE A 210 -8.41 12.74 -8.66
CA PHE A 210 -9.19 11.60 -8.18
C PHE A 210 -10.35 11.97 -7.24
N SER A 211 -10.40 13.19 -6.75
CA SER A 211 -11.42 13.61 -5.81
C SER A 211 -12.80 13.83 -6.47
N ALA A 212 -13.85 13.92 -5.65
CA ALA A 212 -15.20 14.21 -6.13
C ALA A 212 -15.34 15.65 -6.68
N GLU A 213 -14.46 16.55 -6.28
CA GLU A 213 -14.40 17.93 -6.73
C GLU A 213 -13.75 18.08 -8.10
N GLU A 214 -12.83 17.15 -8.44
CA GLU A 214 -12.06 17.20 -9.69
C GLU A 214 -12.65 16.32 -10.79
N ARG A 215 -13.44 15.30 -10.43
CA ARG A 215 -13.99 14.33 -11.38
C ARG A 215 -15.51 14.24 -11.30
N ALA A 216 -16.15 14.21 -12.46
CA ALA A 216 -17.59 14.01 -12.54
C ALA A 216 -18.05 12.65 -12.00
N ASP A 217 -17.18 11.64 -12.01
CA ASP A 217 -17.38 10.29 -11.47
C ASP A 217 -16.63 10.03 -10.15
N GLY A 218 -16.04 11.06 -9.54
CA GLY A 218 -15.27 10.93 -8.32
C GLY A 218 -16.09 10.72 -7.04
N PRO A 219 -15.46 10.26 -5.95
CA PRO A 219 -14.04 9.92 -5.91
C PRO A 219 -13.72 8.63 -6.69
N VAL A 220 -12.53 8.59 -7.29
CA VAL A 220 -12.00 7.40 -7.95
C VAL A 220 -10.88 6.81 -7.09
N VAL A 221 -10.88 5.48 -6.94
CA VAL A 221 -9.88 4.75 -6.16
C VAL A 221 -9.23 3.65 -7.01
N ASN A 222 -8.08 3.14 -6.52
CA ASN A 222 -7.43 1.97 -7.05
C ASN A 222 -7.18 0.98 -5.89
N LEU A 223 -7.82 -0.19 -5.91
CA LEU A 223 -7.75 -1.15 -4.80
C LEU A 223 -6.35 -1.73 -4.58
N SER A 224 -5.48 -1.75 -5.60
CA SER A 224 -4.10 -2.16 -5.43
C SER A 224 -3.26 -1.15 -4.63
N TYR A 225 -3.77 0.05 -4.38
CA TYR A 225 -3.11 1.06 -3.56
C TYR A 225 -3.39 0.88 -2.06
N TRP A 226 -4.37 0.02 -1.71
CA TRP A 226 -4.52 -0.49 -0.34
C TRP A 226 -3.42 -1.52 -0.05
N VAL A 227 -2.22 -1.03 0.25
CA VAL A 227 -1.10 -1.86 0.69
C VAL A 227 -1.37 -2.34 2.12
N PHE A 228 -2.28 -3.30 2.26
CA PHE A 228 -2.82 -3.77 3.54
C PHE A 228 -1.75 -4.08 4.60
N PRO A 229 -0.62 -4.74 4.29
CA PRO A 229 0.40 -5.04 5.30
C PRO A 229 1.08 -3.78 5.87
N ALA A 230 1.03 -2.65 5.16
CA ALA A 230 1.62 -1.40 5.60
C ALA A 230 0.80 -0.71 6.71
N PHE A 231 -0.53 -0.77 6.67
CA PHE A 231 -1.38 0.04 7.56
C PHE A 231 -1.15 -0.19 9.06
N PRO A 232 -1.03 -1.42 9.58
CA PRO A 232 -0.69 -1.62 10.99
C PRO A 232 0.71 -1.09 11.34
N ARG A 233 1.61 -1.01 10.37
CA ARG A 233 2.95 -0.46 10.54
C ARG A 233 2.93 1.08 10.54
N LEU A 234 2.13 1.69 9.66
CA LEU A 234 1.90 3.13 9.65
C LEU A 234 1.22 3.61 10.92
N ALA A 235 0.38 2.78 11.56
CA ALA A 235 -0.20 3.09 12.86
C ALA A 235 0.86 3.29 13.96
N LEU A 236 2.04 2.67 13.84
CA LEU A 236 3.17 2.91 14.77
C LEU A 236 3.86 4.27 14.52
N ALA A 237 3.80 4.77 13.29
CA ALA A 237 4.41 6.04 12.90
C ALA A 237 3.46 7.23 13.07
N ALA A 238 2.17 7.05 12.78
CA ALA A 238 1.12 8.06 12.81
C ALA A 238 -0.17 7.50 13.44
N PRO A 239 -0.19 7.26 14.77
CA PRO A 239 -1.33 6.63 15.48
C PRO A 239 -2.58 7.52 15.55
N GLU A 240 -2.47 8.78 15.19
CA GLU A 240 -3.59 9.72 15.14
C GLU A 240 -4.63 9.43 14.03
N PHE A 241 -4.31 8.54 13.07
CA PHE A 241 -5.21 8.11 12.00
C PHE A 241 -5.75 6.71 12.23
N ASP A 242 -7.02 6.47 11.89
CA ASP A 242 -7.65 5.15 12.02
C ASP A 242 -7.32 4.24 10.81
N TRP A 243 -6.08 3.76 10.76
CA TRP A 243 -5.60 2.84 9.74
C TRP A 243 -6.36 1.50 9.73
N ALA A 244 -6.86 1.08 10.90
CA ALA A 244 -7.67 -0.13 11.00
C ALA A 244 -9.03 0.04 10.30
N ARG A 245 -9.64 1.23 10.40
CA ARG A 245 -10.88 1.52 9.67
C ARG A 245 -10.63 1.63 8.17
N LEU A 246 -9.49 2.17 7.74
CA LEU A 246 -9.08 2.19 6.34
C LEU A 246 -8.87 0.76 5.80
N THR A 247 -8.25 -0.13 6.60
CA THR A 247 -8.12 -1.55 6.25
C THR A 247 -9.48 -2.21 6.03
N ARG A 248 -10.44 -2.01 6.94
CA ARG A 248 -11.80 -2.56 6.81
C ARG A 248 -12.50 -2.04 5.55
N SER A 249 -12.41 -0.74 5.31
CA SER A 249 -12.97 -0.14 4.09
C SER A 249 -12.44 -0.78 2.81
N GLY A 250 -11.13 -1.02 2.73
CA GLY A 250 -10.52 -1.71 1.60
C GLY A 250 -11.01 -3.16 1.44
N LEU A 251 -11.17 -3.91 2.55
CA LEU A 251 -11.72 -5.27 2.51
C LEU A 251 -13.16 -5.27 2.00
N ASP A 252 -13.99 -4.36 2.47
CA ASP A 252 -15.37 -4.23 2.00
C ASP A 252 -15.43 -3.90 0.50
N LEU A 253 -14.53 -3.05 0.02
CA LEU A 253 -14.40 -2.71 -1.40
C LEU A 253 -13.93 -3.90 -2.25
N VAL A 254 -13.01 -4.74 -1.76
CA VAL A 254 -12.60 -5.97 -2.46
C VAL A 254 -13.78 -6.92 -2.65
N LEU A 255 -14.76 -6.93 -1.74
CA LEU A 255 -15.98 -7.74 -1.86
C LEU A 255 -17.05 -7.11 -2.75
N SER A 256 -17.21 -5.79 -2.71
CA SER A 256 -18.28 -5.08 -3.41
C SER A 256 -17.90 -4.63 -4.83
N ALA A 257 -16.66 -4.23 -5.08
CA ALA A 257 -16.20 -3.76 -6.37
C ALA A 257 -15.83 -4.92 -7.32
N ARG A 258 -16.82 -5.73 -7.68
CA ARG A 258 -16.70 -6.93 -8.52
C ARG A 258 -17.60 -6.82 -9.72
N PHE A 259 -17.02 -6.69 -10.89
CA PHE A 259 -17.72 -6.36 -12.12
C PHE A 259 -17.67 -7.51 -13.13
N GLY A 260 -18.64 -7.50 -14.04
CA GLY A 260 -18.75 -8.43 -15.15
C GLY A 260 -18.90 -9.90 -14.77
N PRO A 261 -18.84 -10.79 -15.76
CA PRO A 261 -19.06 -12.24 -15.56
C PRO A 261 -18.01 -12.88 -14.64
N ALA A 262 -16.74 -12.45 -14.75
CA ALA A 262 -15.63 -12.97 -13.94
C ALA A 262 -15.59 -12.42 -12.51
N ARG A 263 -16.48 -11.47 -12.16
CA ARG A 263 -16.59 -10.89 -10.81
C ARG A 263 -15.26 -10.30 -10.31
N LEU A 264 -14.51 -9.62 -11.19
CA LEU A 264 -13.21 -9.03 -10.91
C LEU A 264 -13.31 -7.52 -10.67
N PRO A 265 -12.42 -6.92 -9.84
CA PRO A 265 -12.29 -5.47 -9.79
C PRO A 265 -11.61 -4.94 -11.07
N THR A 266 -11.95 -3.71 -11.46
CA THR A 266 -11.12 -2.95 -12.41
C THR A 266 -9.97 -2.26 -11.68
N GLU A 267 -8.96 -1.79 -12.40
CA GLU A 267 -7.87 -1.01 -11.79
C GLU A 267 -8.38 0.30 -11.18
N TRP A 268 -9.28 0.98 -11.87
CA TRP A 268 -9.83 2.26 -11.45
C TRP A 268 -11.32 2.13 -11.19
N ILE A 269 -11.75 2.54 -10.02
CA ILE A 269 -13.11 2.33 -9.51
C ILE A 269 -13.70 3.66 -9.07
N SER A 270 -14.82 4.03 -9.67
CA SER A 270 -15.63 5.15 -9.24
C SER A 270 -16.49 4.76 -8.03
N LEU A 271 -16.47 5.58 -7.01
CA LEU A 271 -17.30 5.45 -5.81
C LEU A 271 -18.33 6.60 -5.73
N LYS A 272 -18.73 7.11 -6.89
CA LYS A 272 -19.85 8.06 -6.99
C LYS A 272 -21.17 7.30 -6.86
N GLY A 273 -21.94 7.64 -5.83
CA GLY A 273 -23.21 6.96 -5.54
C GLY A 273 -23.04 5.85 -4.49
N ASP A 274 -24.00 4.94 -4.47
CA ASP A 274 -24.09 3.91 -3.42
C ASP A 274 -23.34 2.63 -3.78
N GLU A 275 -23.13 2.38 -5.07
CA GLU A 275 -22.46 1.18 -5.57
C GLU A 275 -21.17 1.53 -6.34
N PRO A 276 -20.08 0.75 -6.16
CA PRO A 276 -18.88 0.87 -6.96
C PRO A 276 -19.16 0.56 -8.44
N ARG A 277 -18.47 1.28 -9.34
CA ARG A 277 -18.48 0.99 -10.78
C ARG A 277 -17.10 1.24 -11.40
N PRO A 278 -16.78 0.68 -12.58
CA PRO A 278 -15.58 1.06 -13.32
C PRO A 278 -15.53 2.59 -13.54
N ALA A 279 -14.36 3.20 -13.36
CA ALA A 279 -14.19 4.64 -13.48
C ALA A 279 -14.19 5.09 -14.95
N ASP A 280 -14.80 6.24 -15.23
CA ASP A 280 -14.90 6.81 -16.58
C ASP A 280 -13.50 7.22 -17.09
N GLY A 281 -13.24 6.97 -18.37
CA GLY A 281 -11.98 7.36 -19.03
C GLY A 281 -10.79 6.45 -18.77
N PHE A 282 -10.96 5.36 -18.03
CA PHE A 282 -9.98 4.30 -17.86
C PHE A 282 -10.46 2.98 -18.49
N PRO A 283 -9.55 2.12 -18.97
CA PRO A 283 -9.93 0.78 -19.40
C PRO A 283 -10.59 0.00 -18.25
N ALA A 284 -11.72 -0.62 -18.52
CA ALA A 284 -12.40 -1.49 -17.54
C ALA A 284 -11.70 -2.86 -17.48
N GLN A 285 -10.47 -2.89 -17.02
CA GLN A 285 -9.62 -4.08 -17.01
C GLN A 285 -9.17 -4.47 -15.61
N PHE A 286 -9.10 -5.78 -15.38
CA PHE A 286 -8.28 -6.39 -14.35
C PHE A 286 -6.90 -6.64 -14.96
N SER A 287 -5.89 -5.89 -14.51
CA SER A 287 -4.60 -5.81 -15.20
C SER A 287 -3.46 -5.68 -14.17
N TYR A 288 -2.34 -5.13 -14.58
CA TYR A 288 -1.06 -5.00 -13.88
C TYR A 288 -1.16 -4.45 -12.44
N ASN A 289 -2.09 -3.52 -12.18
CA ASN A 289 -2.30 -3.02 -10.82
C ASN A 289 -3.11 -4.02 -9.98
N ALA A 290 -4.24 -4.47 -10.51
CA ALA A 290 -5.22 -5.25 -9.77
C ALA A 290 -4.71 -6.63 -9.34
N ILE A 291 -3.72 -7.23 -10.05
CA ILE A 291 -3.08 -8.49 -9.65
C ILE A 291 -2.37 -8.42 -8.30
N ARG A 292 -2.04 -7.21 -7.81
CA ARG A 292 -1.44 -6.98 -6.48
C ARG A 292 -2.42 -7.10 -5.31
N ILE A 293 -3.72 -7.00 -5.57
CA ILE A 293 -4.74 -7.07 -4.51
C ILE A 293 -4.60 -8.34 -3.67
N PRO A 294 -4.65 -9.56 -4.26
CA PRO A 294 -4.49 -10.79 -3.48
C PRO A 294 -3.08 -10.96 -2.88
N LEU A 295 -2.02 -10.39 -3.48
CA LEU A 295 -0.69 -10.35 -2.86
C LEU A 295 -0.72 -9.60 -1.53
N TYR A 296 -1.32 -8.41 -1.49
CA TYR A 296 -1.36 -7.60 -0.28
C TYR A 296 -2.31 -8.16 0.78
N LEU A 297 -3.41 -8.78 0.39
CA LEU A 297 -4.27 -9.53 1.31
C LEU A 297 -3.49 -10.67 1.98
N ALA A 298 -2.81 -11.49 1.18
CA ALA A 298 -2.01 -12.60 1.68
C ALA A 298 -0.86 -12.11 2.57
N TRP A 299 -0.13 -11.08 2.14
CA TRP A 299 0.98 -10.54 2.94
C TRP A 299 0.51 -9.96 4.28
N ALA A 300 -0.66 -9.32 4.30
CA ALA A 300 -1.25 -8.87 5.56
C ALA A 300 -1.78 -10.03 6.43
N GLY A 301 -2.01 -11.21 5.86
CA GLY A 301 -2.64 -12.35 6.53
C GLY A 301 -4.11 -12.08 6.88
N ILE A 302 -4.81 -11.37 6.01
CA ILE A 302 -6.21 -10.95 6.19
C ILE A 302 -7.08 -11.40 5.03
N GLY A 303 -8.37 -11.25 5.19
CA GLY A 303 -9.37 -11.70 4.23
C GLY A 303 -9.92 -13.07 4.59
N THR A 304 -11.00 -13.43 3.90
CA THR A 304 -11.65 -14.73 3.95
C THR A 304 -11.51 -15.40 2.59
N PRO A 305 -11.80 -16.70 2.43
CA PRO A 305 -11.81 -17.33 1.10
C PRO A 305 -12.61 -16.55 0.06
N ALA A 306 -13.69 -15.86 0.46
CA ALA A 306 -14.48 -15.03 -0.43
C ALA A 306 -13.70 -13.86 -1.04
N HIS A 307 -12.68 -13.32 -0.36
CA HIS A 307 -11.83 -12.25 -0.91
C HIS A 307 -10.91 -12.74 -2.02
N TYR A 308 -10.49 -14.01 -1.97
CA TYR A 308 -9.58 -14.62 -2.95
C TYR A 308 -10.29 -15.31 -4.10
N ALA A 309 -11.54 -15.75 -3.90
CA ALA A 309 -12.27 -16.63 -4.83
C ALA A 309 -12.26 -16.17 -6.30
N PRO A 310 -12.53 -14.90 -6.67
CA PRO A 310 -12.55 -14.53 -8.09
C PRO A 310 -11.16 -14.56 -8.71
N PHE A 311 -10.11 -14.25 -7.96
CA PHE A 311 -8.73 -14.33 -8.45
C PHE A 311 -8.31 -15.78 -8.65
N LEU A 312 -8.63 -16.66 -7.70
CA LEU A 312 -8.31 -18.10 -7.79
C LEU A 312 -9.08 -18.77 -8.91
N ALA A 313 -10.37 -18.43 -9.10
CA ALA A 313 -11.15 -18.92 -10.23
C ALA A 313 -10.51 -18.53 -11.57
N LEU A 314 -10.19 -17.23 -11.74
CA LEU A 314 -9.50 -16.75 -12.95
C LEU A 314 -8.17 -17.46 -13.22
N TRP A 315 -7.38 -17.65 -12.18
CA TRP A 315 -6.02 -18.21 -12.30
C TRP A 315 -5.99 -19.74 -12.27
N GLY A 316 -7.07 -20.40 -11.86
CA GLY A 316 -7.23 -21.86 -11.89
C GLY A 316 -7.53 -22.42 -13.28
N GLU A 317 -8.20 -21.66 -14.12
CA GLU A 317 -8.58 -22.04 -15.49
C GLU A 317 -7.44 -21.86 -16.52
N ARG A 318 -6.22 -22.25 -16.15
CA ARG A 318 -5.04 -22.02 -16.96
C ARG A 318 -4.95 -23.01 -18.13
N GLU A 319 -5.37 -22.62 -19.30
CA GLU A 319 -5.02 -23.30 -20.56
C GLU A 319 -3.65 -22.86 -21.09
N ARG A 320 -3.14 -21.70 -20.67
CA ARG A 320 -1.85 -21.11 -21.08
C ARG A 320 -0.98 -20.78 -19.87
N GLY A 321 0.32 -20.84 -20.04
CA GLY A 321 1.28 -20.32 -19.04
C GLY A 321 1.17 -18.79 -18.96
N GLY A 322 0.96 -18.23 -17.76
CA GLY A 322 0.86 -16.79 -17.55
C GLY A 322 -0.43 -16.36 -16.83
N LEU A 323 -0.54 -15.08 -16.50
CA LEU A 323 -1.74 -14.50 -15.91
C LEU A 323 -2.50 -13.68 -16.96
N PRO A 324 -3.84 -13.84 -17.08
CA PRO A 324 -4.60 -13.05 -18.01
C PRO A 324 -4.82 -11.62 -17.51
N VAL A 325 -4.66 -10.65 -18.40
CA VAL A 325 -5.29 -9.34 -18.32
C VAL A 325 -6.69 -9.49 -18.90
N VAL A 326 -7.72 -9.08 -18.15
CA VAL A 326 -9.11 -9.35 -18.51
C VAL A 326 -9.86 -8.05 -18.75
N ASP A 327 -10.56 -7.98 -19.89
CA ASP A 327 -11.67 -7.02 -20.05
C ASP A 327 -12.80 -7.46 -19.10
N VAL A 328 -13.08 -6.64 -18.11
CA VAL A 328 -13.99 -7.02 -17.03
C VAL A 328 -15.44 -7.02 -17.49
N ALA A 329 -15.81 -6.15 -18.42
CA ALA A 329 -17.18 -6.08 -18.94
C ALA A 329 -17.52 -7.33 -19.75
N GLU A 330 -16.59 -7.83 -20.54
CA GLU A 330 -16.76 -9.01 -21.39
C GLU A 330 -16.35 -10.31 -20.71
N GLY A 331 -15.54 -10.23 -19.62
CA GLY A 331 -15.04 -11.39 -18.89
C GLY A 331 -14.02 -12.22 -19.65
N ARG A 332 -13.37 -11.65 -20.70
CA ARG A 332 -12.42 -12.36 -21.57
C ARG A 332 -11.00 -11.81 -21.46
N PRO A 333 -9.97 -12.67 -21.61
CA PRO A 333 -8.58 -12.23 -21.69
C PRO A 333 -8.33 -11.35 -22.93
N VAL A 334 -7.57 -10.27 -22.72
CA VAL A 334 -7.12 -9.35 -23.79
C VAL A 334 -5.60 -9.36 -23.95
N GLU A 335 -4.87 -9.80 -22.93
CA GLU A 335 -3.41 -9.90 -22.89
C GLU A 335 -3.00 -11.01 -21.91
N TRP A 336 -1.76 -11.51 -22.01
CA TRP A 336 -1.20 -12.51 -21.11
C TRP A 336 0.14 -12.04 -20.53
N LEU A 337 0.28 -12.14 -19.22
CA LEU A 337 1.50 -11.84 -18.49
C LEU A 337 2.31 -13.14 -18.40
N GLU A 338 3.19 -13.39 -19.35
CA GLU A 338 3.82 -14.69 -19.57
C GLU A 338 5.09 -14.92 -18.74
N GLU A 339 5.68 -13.86 -18.15
CA GLU A 339 6.90 -13.98 -17.36
C GLU A 339 6.65 -14.77 -16.06
N GLY A 340 7.56 -15.70 -15.75
CA GLY A 340 7.37 -16.73 -14.72
C GLY A 340 7.12 -16.17 -13.31
N GLY A 341 7.68 -15.00 -12.99
CA GLY A 341 7.52 -14.36 -11.68
C GLY A 341 6.06 -14.05 -11.32
N TYR A 342 5.22 -13.80 -12.33
CA TYR A 342 3.78 -13.62 -12.08
C TYR A 342 3.11 -14.86 -11.48
N ALA A 343 3.65 -16.07 -11.73
CA ALA A 343 3.10 -17.31 -11.19
C ALA A 343 3.17 -17.40 -9.66
N ALA A 344 4.00 -16.58 -9.03
CA ALA A 344 4.07 -16.51 -7.56
C ALA A 344 2.78 -15.95 -6.93
N LEU A 345 2.04 -15.10 -7.64
CA LEU A 345 0.82 -14.48 -7.11
C LEU A 345 -0.31 -15.49 -6.85
N PRO A 346 -0.72 -16.31 -7.84
CA PRO A 346 -1.73 -17.36 -7.60
C PRO A 346 -1.26 -18.42 -6.61
N ALA A 347 0.03 -18.78 -6.60
CA ALA A 347 0.56 -19.74 -5.64
C ALA A 347 0.44 -19.22 -4.19
N LEU A 348 0.81 -17.96 -3.95
CA LEU A 348 0.64 -17.32 -2.65
C LEU A 348 -0.84 -17.17 -2.27
N ALA A 349 -1.70 -16.77 -3.22
CA ALA A 349 -3.13 -16.59 -2.97
C ALA A 349 -3.81 -17.93 -2.60
N ALA A 350 -3.48 -19.03 -3.30
CA ALA A 350 -4.00 -20.37 -2.98
C ALA A 350 -3.51 -20.86 -1.62
N CYS A 351 -2.23 -20.62 -1.31
CA CYS A 351 -1.72 -20.91 0.02
C CYS A 351 -2.46 -20.12 1.11
N ALA A 352 -2.65 -18.81 0.93
CA ALA A 352 -3.31 -17.96 1.91
C ALA A 352 -4.79 -18.31 2.12
N ALA A 353 -5.49 -18.68 1.06
CA ALA A 353 -6.93 -18.96 1.10
C ALA A 353 -7.26 -20.40 1.51
N GLU A 354 -6.44 -21.36 1.12
CA GLU A 354 -6.75 -22.80 1.15
C GLU A 354 -5.67 -23.66 1.81
N GLY A 355 -4.53 -23.07 2.16
CA GLY A 355 -3.38 -23.81 2.69
C GLY A 355 -2.66 -24.68 1.64
N THR A 356 -2.89 -24.42 0.35
CA THR A 356 -2.28 -25.19 -0.75
C THR A 356 -0.77 -25.00 -0.75
N PRO A 357 0.05 -26.09 -0.75
CA PRO A 357 1.50 -25.98 -0.86
C PRO A 357 1.93 -25.26 -2.13
N VAL A 358 2.92 -24.38 -2.03
CA VAL A 358 3.46 -23.68 -3.19
C VAL A 358 4.33 -24.61 -4.03
N PRO A 359 4.39 -24.45 -5.37
CA PRO A 359 5.26 -25.27 -6.23
C PRO A 359 6.75 -25.00 -5.95
N ALA A 360 7.63 -25.95 -6.26
CA ALA A 360 9.07 -25.82 -6.04
C ALA A 360 9.67 -24.58 -6.76
N SER A 361 9.13 -24.21 -7.93
CA SER A 361 9.53 -23.00 -8.69
C SER A 361 9.28 -21.70 -7.94
N PHE A 362 8.41 -21.69 -6.92
CA PHE A 362 8.13 -20.52 -6.10
C PHE A 362 9.36 -20.01 -5.33
N GLY A 363 10.27 -20.92 -4.93
CA GLY A 363 11.51 -20.56 -4.24
C GLY A 363 12.65 -20.12 -5.18
N ALA A 364 12.46 -20.17 -6.51
CA ALA A 364 13.52 -19.97 -7.50
C ALA A 364 13.15 -18.84 -8.50
N PRO A 365 13.34 -17.56 -8.16
CA PRO A 365 13.11 -16.45 -9.09
C PRO A 365 13.95 -16.61 -10.37
N GLN A 366 13.34 -16.33 -11.52
CA GLN A 366 13.97 -16.56 -12.82
C GLN A 366 14.95 -15.42 -13.18
N ALA A 367 16.09 -15.79 -13.79
CA ALA A 367 17.18 -14.85 -14.06
C ALA A 367 16.91 -13.86 -15.21
N ARG A 368 15.89 -14.07 -16.03
CA ARG A 368 15.67 -13.30 -17.29
C ARG A 368 14.39 -12.45 -17.29
N GLU A 369 13.73 -12.33 -16.17
CA GLU A 369 12.48 -11.54 -16.06
C GLU A 369 12.72 -10.05 -16.08
N ASN A 370 11.73 -9.28 -16.50
CA ASN A 370 11.72 -7.84 -16.30
C ASN A 370 11.56 -7.46 -14.82
N TYR A 371 11.72 -6.18 -14.55
CA TYR A 371 11.67 -5.63 -13.20
C TYR A 371 10.39 -6.03 -12.44
N TYR A 372 9.22 -5.84 -13.07
CA TYR A 372 7.94 -5.98 -12.36
C TYR A 372 7.62 -7.41 -11.92
N PRO A 373 7.65 -8.43 -12.81
CA PRO A 373 7.44 -9.82 -12.38
C PRO A 373 8.49 -10.31 -11.39
N ALA A 374 9.78 -9.95 -11.57
CA ALA A 374 10.83 -10.29 -10.61
C ALA A 374 10.57 -9.66 -9.22
N THR A 375 10.08 -8.42 -9.19
CA THR A 375 9.71 -7.74 -7.94
C THR A 375 8.55 -8.43 -7.25
N LEU A 376 7.45 -8.68 -7.97
CA LEU A 376 6.27 -9.34 -7.40
C LEU A 376 6.59 -10.75 -6.88
N HIS A 377 7.46 -11.48 -7.56
CA HIS A 377 7.92 -12.79 -7.10
C HIS A 377 8.64 -12.70 -5.74
N LEU A 378 9.61 -11.80 -5.61
CA LEU A 378 10.34 -11.63 -4.34
C LEU A 378 9.44 -11.12 -3.21
N LEU A 379 8.47 -10.24 -3.50
CA LEU A 379 7.48 -9.81 -2.51
C LEU A 379 6.59 -10.97 -2.07
N ALA A 380 6.15 -11.82 -3.01
CA ALA A 380 5.37 -13.02 -2.69
C ALA A 380 6.17 -14.02 -1.85
N LEU A 381 7.46 -14.20 -2.16
CA LEU A 381 8.36 -15.05 -1.40
C LEU A 381 8.55 -14.52 0.03
N ALA A 382 8.80 -13.23 0.20
CA ALA A 382 8.90 -12.61 1.52
C ALA A 382 7.61 -12.76 2.32
N ALA A 383 6.44 -12.54 1.69
CA ALA A 383 5.14 -12.73 2.33
C ALA A 383 4.92 -14.18 2.80
N ALA A 384 5.26 -15.16 1.95
CA ALA A 384 5.15 -16.58 2.29
C ALA A 384 6.08 -16.98 3.44
N GLN A 385 7.32 -16.51 3.43
CA GLN A 385 8.29 -16.74 4.51
C GLN A 385 7.80 -16.16 5.85
N MET A 386 7.18 -15.00 5.82
CA MET A 386 6.69 -14.35 7.03
C MET A 386 5.44 -15.03 7.63
N ARG A 387 4.56 -15.60 6.79
CA ARG A 387 3.22 -15.98 7.23
C ARG A 387 2.82 -17.42 6.94
N TYR A 388 3.42 -18.06 5.95
CA TYR A 388 2.94 -19.33 5.38
C TYR A 388 4.05 -20.36 5.28
N ALA A 389 4.84 -20.49 6.34
CA ALA A 389 5.95 -21.47 6.36
C ALA A 389 5.49 -22.91 6.06
N SER A 390 4.25 -23.28 6.48
CA SER A 390 3.66 -24.60 6.19
C SER A 390 3.45 -24.85 4.70
N CYS A 391 3.16 -23.81 3.90
CA CYS A 391 3.01 -23.96 2.45
C CYS A 391 4.37 -24.11 1.73
N LEU A 392 5.47 -23.73 2.37
CA LEU A 392 6.83 -23.82 1.82
C LEU A 392 7.48 -25.21 2.02
N GLY A 393 6.77 -26.19 2.61
CA GLY A 393 7.29 -27.54 2.85
C GLY A 393 8.40 -27.58 3.90
N ARG A 394 8.36 -26.68 4.86
CA ARG A 394 9.30 -26.59 5.99
C ARG A 394 8.63 -26.96 7.31
#